data_e04b6fa6377bb7ff12befb01cf288d38
#
_entry.id   e04b6fa6377bb7ff12befb01cf288d38
#
_cell.length_a   1.000
_cell.length_b   1.000
_cell.length_c   1.000
_cell.angle_alpha   90.00
_cell.angle_beta   90.00
_cell.angle_gamma   90.00
#
_symmetry.space_group_name_H-M   'P 1'
#
loop_
_entity.id
_entity.type
_entity.pdbx_description
1 polymer ?
#
loop_
_entity_poly.entity_id
_entity_poly.type
_entity_poly.pdbx_seq_one_letter_code
_entity_poly.pdbx_strand_id
1 'polypeptide(L)'
;MKPYFQDDAVTIYHGDCREILPTLHGDIDLVLTDPPYGIALANHDPNGRRALRSYAVAGDESGHTGQEVLDRYRDAATIAFACPERPWRGCWNQYLVWNKGGGTGGGGEPTLYWYRTWELIQVRRLGVLQGQRDSAVLAFGGRGNEFSLHPTQKPLTLLRYLVAKTTAQTVLDPFMGSGTTLRAAKDLGRKAIGIEIEERYCEIAAKRMAQGVLL
;
A
#
# COMPACT_ATOMS: atom_id res chain seq x y z
N MET A 1 -0.81 -21.60 8.97
CA MET A 1 0.55 -21.37 8.42
C MET A 1 1.43 -20.70 9.47
N LYS A 2 2.75 -20.95 9.48
CA LYS A 2 3.66 -20.31 10.46
C LYS A 2 4.03 -18.90 9.97
N PRO A 3 3.92 -17.84 10.82
CA PRO A 3 4.37 -16.50 10.47
C PRO A 3 5.89 -16.44 10.21
N TYR A 4 6.30 -15.56 9.31
CA TYR A 4 7.71 -15.18 9.11
C TYR A 4 8.23 -14.34 10.28
N PHE A 5 7.37 -13.43 10.77
CA PHE A 5 7.60 -12.60 11.96
C PHE A 5 6.29 -12.41 12.70
N GLN A 6 6.37 -12.36 14.04
CA GLN A 6 5.21 -12.04 14.87
C GLN A 6 5.66 -11.38 16.17
N ASP A 7 4.97 -10.30 16.54
CA ASP A 7 5.00 -9.71 17.88
C ASP A 7 3.55 -9.47 18.37
N ASP A 8 3.38 -8.71 19.45
CA ASP A 8 2.06 -8.46 20.04
C ASP A 8 1.11 -7.67 19.12
N ALA A 9 1.65 -6.89 18.19
CA ALA A 9 0.90 -5.99 17.31
C ALA A 9 0.91 -6.43 15.84
N VAL A 10 1.97 -7.08 15.37
CA VAL A 10 2.19 -7.31 13.93
C VAL A 10 2.47 -8.78 13.65
N THR A 11 1.81 -9.29 12.62
CA THR A 11 2.10 -10.61 12.04
C THR A 11 2.46 -10.45 10.56
N ILE A 12 3.59 -11.01 10.15
CA ILE A 12 4.06 -11.01 8.76
C ILE A 12 4.08 -12.45 8.23
N TYR A 13 3.53 -12.64 7.05
CA TYR A 13 3.61 -13.89 6.30
C TYR A 13 4.42 -13.70 5.03
N HIS A 14 5.32 -14.64 4.76
CA HIS A 14 6.04 -14.72 3.49
C HIS A 14 5.33 -15.71 2.57
N GLY A 15 4.96 -15.26 1.37
CA GLY A 15 4.36 -16.09 0.33
C GLY A 15 3.29 -15.41 -0.49
N ASP A 16 2.61 -16.18 -1.32
CA ASP A 16 1.52 -15.69 -2.16
C ASP A 16 0.27 -15.39 -1.31
N CYS A 17 -0.22 -14.16 -1.41
CA CYS A 17 -1.40 -13.75 -0.67
C CYS A 17 -2.65 -14.59 -1.02
N ARG A 18 -2.76 -15.13 -2.24
CA ARG A 18 -3.87 -15.99 -2.66
C ARG A 18 -3.92 -17.29 -1.89
N GLU A 19 -2.75 -17.82 -1.48
CA GLU A 19 -2.63 -19.04 -0.69
C GLU A 19 -2.78 -18.76 0.81
N ILE A 20 -2.28 -17.60 1.27
CA ILE A 20 -2.27 -17.26 2.69
C ILE A 20 -3.60 -16.74 3.18
N LEU A 21 -4.26 -15.83 2.43
CA LEU A 21 -5.51 -15.20 2.85
C LEU A 21 -6.63 -16.20 3.23
N PRO A 22 -6.80 -17.36 2.54
CA PRO A 22 -7.78 -18.36 2.96
C PRO A 22 -7.51 -19.01 4.32
N THR A 23 -6.26 -18.96 4.80
CA THR A 23 -5.84 -19.57 6.06
C THR A 23 -5.88 -18.59 7.24
N LEU A 24 -6.10 -17.31 6.99
CA LEU A 24 -6.20 -16.33 8.05
C LEU A 24 -7.52 -16.47 8.80
N HIS A 25 -7.46 -16.45 10.10
CA HIS A 25 -8.60 -16.50 11.01
C HIS A 25 -8.65 -15.19 11.81
N GLY A 26 -9.85 -14.74 12.10
CA GLY A 26 -10.12 -13.52 12.85
C GLY A 26 -10.66 -12.40 11.98
N ASP A 27 -11.17 -11.38 12.65
CA ASP A 27 -11.81 -10.24 12.00
C ASP A 27 -10.77 -9.28 11.46
N ILE A 28 -10.93 -8.90 10.21
CA ILE A 28 -10.18 -7.83 9.55
C ILE A 28 -11.10 -6.61 9.47
N ASP A 29 -10.74 -5.56 10.18
CA ASP A 29 -11.54 -4.32 10.21
C ASP A 29 -11.25 -3.42 9.02
N LEU A 30 -10.02 -3.44 8.50
CA LEU A 30 -9.58 -2.60 7.39
C LEU A 30 -8.59 -3.33 6.49
N VAL A 31 -8.83 -3.30 5.20
CA VAL A 31 -7.81 -3.60 4.18
C VAL A 31 -7.23 -2.27 3.71
N LEU A 32 -5.94 -2.01 3.99
CA LEU A 32 -5.22 -0.84 3.52
C LEU A 32 -4.01 -1.30 2.71
N THR A 33 -4.03 -1.08 1.40
CA THR A 33 -3.09 -1.78 0.52
C THR A 33 -2.77 -1.00 -0.77
N ASP A 34 -1.60 -1.32 -1.35
CA ASP A 34 -1.11 -0.82 -2.64
C ASP A 34 -0.85 -2.03 -3.56
N PRO A 35 -1.91 -2.62 -4.15
CA PRO A 35 -1.75 -3.82 -4.96
C PRO A 35 -1.00 -3.53 -6.27
N PRO A 36 -0.35 -4.54 -6.88
CA PRO A 36 0.27 -4.40 -8.19
C PRO A 36 -0.78 -4.05 -9.25
N TYR A 37 -0.51 -3.01 -10.04
CA TYR A 37 -1.49 -2.43 -10.99
C TYR A 37 -1.53 -3.13 -12.36
N GLY A 38 -0.61 -4.06 -12.64
CA GLY A 38 -0.49 -4.72 -13.93
C GLY A 38 0.02 -3.78 -15.04
N ILE A 39 0.80 -2.78 -14.68
CA ILE A 39 1.35 -1.80 -15.64
C ILE A 39 2.79 -2.13 -16.07
N ALA A 40 3.32 -3.27 -15.61
CA ALA A 40 4.65 -3.77 -15.96
C ALA A 40 5.71 -2.64 -15.99
N LEU A 41 5.96 -2.01 -14.85
CA LEU A 41 6.92 -0.90 -14.70
C LEU A 41 8.33 -1.17 -15.27
N ALA A 42 8.59 -2.42 -15.68
CA ALA A 42 9.88 -2.88 -16.17
C ALA A 42 10.18 -2.49 -17.65
N ASN A 43 9.23 -2.03 -18.45
CA ASN A 43 9.36 -2.08 -19.92
C ASN A 43 9.27 -0.74 -20.66
N HIS A 44 9.44 0.41 -20.04
CA HIS A 44 9.51 1.68 -20.79
C HIS A 44 10.86 2.37 -20.67
N ASP A 45 11.83 1.88 -21.43
CA ASP A 45 12.89 2.72 -21.96
C ASP A 45 12.88 2.64 -23.50
N PRO A 46 12.18 3.56 -24.18
CA PRO A 46 12.19 3.62 -25.64
C PRO A 46 13.55 4.04 -26.23
N ASN A 47 14.51 4.48 -25.41
CA ASN A 47 15.78 5.03 -25.89
C ASN A 47 17.05 4.38 -25.33
N GLY A 48 16.97 3.31 -24.52
CA GLY A 48 18.13 2.53 -24.07
C GLY A 48 19.18 3.29 -23.26
N ARG A 49 18.88 4.47 -22.71
CA ARG A 49 19.88 5.35 -22.07
C ARG A 49 19.89 5.38 -20.55
N ARG A 50 18.99 4.70 -19.89
CA ARG A 50 19.04 4.40 -18.47
C ARG A 50 18.36 3.07 -18.24
N ALA A 51 19.14 2.05 -17.99
CA ALA A 51 18.65 0.93 -17.21
C ALA A 51 18.25 1.51 -15.83
N LEU A 52 17.09 2.13 -15.74
CA LEU A 52 16.36 2.16 -14.50
C LEU A 52 16.28 0.69 -14.14
N ARG A 53 16.96 0.30 -13.07
CA ARG A 53 16.93 -1.07 -12.55
C ARG A 53 15.46 -1.47 -12.59
N SER A 54 15.11 -2.36 -13.50
CA SER A 54 13.78 -2.91 -13.65
C SER A 54 13.49 -3.70 -12.38
N TYR A 55 12.90 -3.05 -11.40
CA TYR A 55 12.32 -3.76 -10.29
C TYR A 55 11.01 -4.32 -10.80
N ALA A 56 11.06 -5.56 -11.32
CA ALA A 56 9.85 -6.30 -11.55
C ALA A 56 9.15 -6.43 -10.19
N VAL A 57 8.00 -5.79 -10.06
CA VAL A 57 7.13 -6.02 -8.90
C VAL A 57 6.46 -7.36 -9.15
N ALA A 58 6.71 -8.33 -8.30
CA ALA A 58 6.11 -9.66 -8.43
C ALA A 58 4.58 -9.52 -8.47
N GLY A 59 3.95 -10.11 -9.50
CA GLY A 59 2.50 -10.02 -9.71
C GLY A 59 2.01 -8.79 -10.47
N ASP A 60 2.89 -7.88 -10.93
CA ASP A 60 2.49 -6.68 -11.70
C ASP A 60 2.20 -6.96 -13.18
N GLU A 61 2.31 -8.21 -13.63
CA GLU A 61 2.16 -8.58 -15.03
C GLU A 61 0.72 -8.41 -15.56
N SER A 62 -0.29 -8.56 -14.71
CA SER A 62 -1.70 -8.55 -15.14
C SER A 62 -2.63 -7.68 -14.31
N GLY A 63 -2.27 -7.27 -13.09
CA GLY A 63 -3.16 -6.62 -12.11
C GLY A 63 -4.30 -7.52 -11.60
N HIS A 64 -4.40 -8.78 -12.08
CA HIS A 64 -5.46 -9.70 -11.70
C HIS A 64 -5.42 -10.02 -10.21
N THR A 65 -4.23 -10.26 -9.66
CA THR A 65 -4.07 -10.61 -8.24
C THR A 65 -4.59 -9.52 -7.30
N GLY A 66 -4.33 -8.24 -7.62
CA GLY A 66 -4.87 -7.12 -6.85
C GLY A 66 -6.39 -7.09 -6.87
N GLN A 67 -7.01 -7.26 -8.04
CA GLN A 67 -8.47 -7.28 -8.17
C GLN A 67 -9.09 -8.48 -7.43
N GLU A 68 -8.51 -9.68 -7.54
CA GLU A 68 -8.98 -10.89 -6.84
C GLU A 68 -9.00 -10.70 -5.32
N VAL A 69 -7.93 -10.12 -4.77
CA VAL A 69 -7.85 -9.80 -3.34
C VAL A 69 -8.90 -8.79 -2.94
N LEU A 70 -9.08 -7.71 -3.71
CA LEU A 70 -10.07 -6.68 -3.42
C LEU A 70 -11.50 -7.23 -3.53
N ASP A 71 -11.77 -8.17 -4.45
CA ASP A 71 -13.07 -8.84 -4.60
C ASP A 71 -13.35 -9.79 -3.44
N ARG A 72 -12.34 -10.48 -2.91
CA ARG A 72 -12.45 -11.31 -1.72
C ARG A 72 -12.91 -10.49 -0.50
N TYR A 73 -12.38 -9.27 -0.36
CA TYR A 73 -12.71 -8.35 0.74
C TYR A 73 -13.74 -7.29 0.37
N ARG A 74 -14.58 -7.55 -0.64
CA ARG A 74 -15.59 -6.58 -1.13
C ARG A 74 -16.54 -6.07 -0.05
N ASP A 75 -16.77 -6.86 1.00
CA ASP A 75 -17.65 -6.53 2.12
C ASP A 75 -16.91 -5.93 3.33
N ALA A 76 -15.58 -5.85 3.29
CA ALA A 76 -14.76 -5.20 4.31
C ALA A 76 -14.52 -3.72 4.00
N ALA A 77 -14.25 -2.94 5.04
CA ALA A 77 -13.71 -1.60 4.86
C ALA A 77 -12.38 -1.67 4.11
N THR A 78 -12.23 -0.85 3.08
CA THR A 78 -11.04 -0.93 2.22
C THR A 78 -10.58 0.46 1.81
N ILE A 79 -9.27 0.68 1.88
CA ILE A 79 -8.55 1.81 1.29
C ILE A 79 -7.48 1.20 0.37
N ALA A 80 -7.62 1.40 -0.94
CA ALA A 80 -6.70 0.85 -1.93
C ALA A 80 -6.09 1.96 -2.79
N PHE A 81 -4.77 1.98 -2.90
CA PHE A 81 -4.11 2.80 -3.92
C PHE A 81 -4.42 2.24 -5.30
N ALA A 82 -4.54 3.10 -6.28
CA ALA A 82 -4.97 2.74 -7.62
C ALA A 82 -4.26 3.56 -8.70
N CYS A 83 -4.06 2.94 -9.86
CA CYS A 83 -3.66 3.65 -11.06
C CYS A 83 -4.89 4.34 -11.67
N PRO A 84 -4.85 5.66 -11.93
CA PRO A 84 -6.00 6.37 -12.50
C PRO A 84 -6.47 5.83 -13.85
N GLU A 85 -5.55 5.29 -14.65
CA GLU A 85 -5.84 4.70 -15.95
C GLU A 85 -6.46 3.30 -15.85
N ARG A 86 -6.30 2.66 -14.69
CA ARG A 86 -6.82 1.32 -14.39
C ARG A 86 -7.34 1.25 -12.96
N PRO A 87 -8.41 1.99 -12.62
CA PRO A 87 -8.98 1.94 -11.28
C PRO A 87 -9.53 0.56 -10.99
N TRP A 88 -9.51 0.17 -9.72
CA TRP A 88 -10.08 -1.10 -9.27
C TRP A 88 -11.58 -1.12 -9.52
N ARG A 89 -12.08 -2.27 -9.97
CA ARG A 89 -13.52 -2.48 -10.22
C ARG A 89 -14.28 -2.60 -8.91
N GLY A 90 -15.59 -2.42 -9.00
CA GLY A 90 -16.51 -2.60 -7.86
C GLY A 90 -17.12 -1.29 -7.38
N CYS A 91 -17.84 -1.37 -6.25
CA CYS A 91 -18.50 -0.20 -5.66
C CYS A 91 -17.57 0.49 -4.68
N TRP A 92 -17.17 1.70 -5.00
CA TRP A 92 -16.35 2.56 -4.17
C TRP A 92 -17.15 3.76 -3.70
N ASN A 93 -17.06 4.08 -2.41
CA ASN A 93 -17.84 5.17 -1.82
C ASN A 93 -17.20 6.53 -1.99
N GLN A 94 -15.86 6.57 -2.01
CA GLN A 94 -15.09 7.80 -2.14
C GLN A 94 -13.82 7.58 -2.95
N TYR A 95 -13.35 8.68 -3.53
CA TYR A 95 -12.08 8.76 -4.24
C TYR A 95 -11.27 9.89 -3.61
N LEU A 96 -10.03 9.59 -3.22
CA LEU A 96 -9.11 10.57 -2.71
C LEU A 96 -7.98 10.74 -3.71
N VAL A 97 -7.40 11.92 -3.76
CA VAL A 97 -6.22 12.23 -4.56
C VAL A 97 -5.06 12.50 -3.61
N TRP A 98 -4.06 11.64 -3.63
CA TRP A 98 -2.81 11.96 -2.94
C TRP A 98 -1.92 12.81 -3.85
N ASN A 99 -1.81 14.09 -3.55
CA ASN A 99 -0.87 15.01 -4.19
C ASN A 99 0.51 14.83 -3.54
N LYS A 100 1.47 14.35 -4.36
CA LYS A 100 2.85 14.08 -3.93
C LYS A 100 3.69 15.35 -3.75
N GLY A 101 3.12 16.52 -4.09
CA GLY A 101 3.85 17.77 -4.14
C GLY A 101 4.63 17.94 -5.45
N GLY A 102 4.92 19.18 -5.80
CA GLY A 102 5.69 19.53 -7.00
C GLY A 102 7.17 19.25 -6.82
N GLY A 103 7.61 18.05 -7.15
CA GLY A 103 9.02 17.72 -7.30
C GLY A 103 9.33 17.48 -8.78
N THR A 104 10.38 18.11 -9.27
CA THR A 104 10.90 18.00 -10.65
C THR A 104 11.52 16.65 -10.98
N GLY A 105 11.15 15.59 -10.29
CA GLY A 105 11.79 14.29 -10.36
C GLY A 105 10.90 13.10 -10.75
N GLY A 106 9.75 13.33 -11.30
CA GLY A 106 8.90 12.25 -11.81
C GLY A 106 9.40 11.79 -13.17
N GLY A 107 9.90 10.54 -13.28
CA GLY A 107 10.04 9.89 -14.58
C GLY A 107 8.64 9.73 -15.16
N GLY A 108 8.18 10.66 -15.96
CA GLY A 108 6.97 10.56 -16.74
C GLY A 108 7.31 10.17 -18.17
N GLU A 109 6.34 9.62 -18.89
CA GLU A 109 6.40 9.42 -20.34
C GLU A 109 6.76 10.77 -21.01
N PRO A 110 7.86 10.88 -21.78
CA PRO A 110 8.29 12.15 -22.39
C PRO A 110 7.26 12.76 -23.34
N THR A 111 6.28 11.97 -23.78
CA THR A 111 5.20 12.37 -24.68
C THR A 111 4.02 13.04 -23.96
N LEU A 112 3.98 12.98 -22.63
CA LEU A 112 2.90 13.60 -21.84
C LEU A 112 3.21 15.06 -21.56
N TYR A 113 2.26 15.96 -21.85
CA TYR A 113 2.36 17.40 -21.55
C TYR A 113 2.36 17.72 -20.04
N TRP A 114 1.85 16.79 -19.21
CA TRP A 114 1.69 17.00 -17.78
C TRP A 114 2.31 15.84 -17.00
N TYR A 115 3.15 16.16 -16.04
CA TYR A 115 3.67 15.17 -15.09
C TYR A 115 2.59 14.78 -14.08
N ARG A 116 2.39 13.47 -13.91
CA ARG A 116 1.49 12.98 -12.88
C ARG A 116 2.14 13.08 -11.49
N THR A 117 1.73 14.10 -10.73
CA THR A 117 2.22 14.38 -9.38
C THR A 117 1.26 13.86 -8.29
N TRP A 118 0.38 12.96 -8.65
CA TRP A 118 -0.65 12.45 -7.75
C TRP A 118 -0.93 10.97 -8.00
N GLU A 119 -1.54 10.33 -6.98
CA GLU A 119 -2.07 8.98 -7.05
C GLU A 119 -3.53 8.96 -6.62
N LEU A 120 -4.29 8.02 -7.18
CA LEU A 120 -5.67 7.77 -6.81
C LEU A 120 -5.71 6.84 -5.60
N ILE A 121 -6.63 7.12 -4.66
CA ILE A 121 -6.96 6.24 -3.56
C ILE A 121 -8.45 5.97 -3.62
N GLN A 122 -8.84 4.72 -3.67
CA GLN A 122 -10.22 4.28 -3.68
C GLN A 122 -10.61 3.77 -2.29
N VAL A 123 -11.79 4.21 -1.81
CA VAL A 123 -12.26 3.98 -0.45
C VAL A 123 -13.65 3.39 -0.47
N ARG A 124 -13.86 2.29 0.26
CA ARG A 124 -15.18 1.70 0.45
C ARG A 124 -15.41 1.21 1.87
N ARG A 125 -16.68 1.22 2.28
CA ARG A 125 -17.17 0.66 3.53
C ARG A 125 -16.37 1.04 4.77
N LEU A 126 -15.77 2.22 4.79
CA LEU A 126 -15.24 2.75 6.03
C LEU A 126 -16.42 2.92 6.99
N GLY A 127 -16.41 2.19 8.08
CA GLY A 127 -17.38 2.32 9.14
C GLY A 127 -17.45 3.76 9.67
N VAL A 128 -17.56 3.99 10.93
CA VAL A 128 -17.56 5.34 11.48
C VAL A 128 -16.18 5.98 11.23
N LEU A 129 -16.15 7.03 10.39
CA LEU A 129 -14.97 7.86 10.26
C LEU A 129 -14.73 8.59 11.58
N GLN A 130 -13.50 8.58 12.06
CA GLN A 130 -13.11 9.38 13.21
C GLN A 130 -12.75 10.81 12.80
N GLY A 131 -13.13 11.77 13.61
CA GLY A 131 -12.77 13.17 13.46
C GLY A 131 -13.60 13.94 12.46
N GLN A 132 -13.12 15.11 12.08
CA GLN A 132 -13.79 16.03 11.15
C GLN A 132 -13.63 15.58 9.70
N ARG A 133 -14.51 16.06 8.84
CA ARG A 133 -14.37 15.93 7.40
C ARG A 133 -13.16 16.72 6.91
N ASP A 134 -12.31 16.06 6.12
CA ASP A 134 -11.15 16.69 5.51
C ASP A 134 -11.31 16.76 3.98
N SER A 135 -10.39 17.47 3.34
CA SER A 135 -10.28 17.51 1.89
C SER A 135 -10.03 16.09 1.34
N ALA A 136 -10.68 15.78 0.21
CA ALA A 136 -10.37 14.58 -0.57
C ALA A 136 -9.04 14.70 -1.33
N VAL A 137 -8.42 15.88 -1.38
CA VAL A 137 -7.08 16.09 -1.90
C VAL A 137 -6.11 16.13 -0.74
N LEU A 138 -5.29 15.11 -0.61
CA LEU A 138 -4.35 14.89 0.47
C LEU A 138 -2.96 15.39 0.05
N ALA A 139 -2.39 16.33 0.81
CA ALA A 139 -1.06 16.87 0.55
C ALA A 139 -0.06 16.30 1.58
N PHE A 140 0.48 15.13 1.28
CA PHE A 140 1.57 14.55 2.05
C PHE A 140 2.82 14.52 1.16
N GLY A 141 3.91 15.15 1.60
CA GLY A 141 5.15 15.20 0.84
C GLY A 141 5.62 13.78 0.48
N GLY A 142 5.83 13.55 -0.80
CA GLY A 142 6.50 12.35 -1.28
C GLY A 142 7.99 12.47 -1.01
N ARG A 143 8.61 11.47 -0.42
CA ARG A 143 10.02 11.41 -0.01
C ARG A 143 10.36 12.38 1.13
N GLY A 144 9.90 12.07 2.34
CA GLY A 144 10.62 12.48 3.53
C GLY A 144 12.05 11.89 3.50
N ASN A 145 12.95 12.44 4.30
CA ASN A 145 14.34 11.97 4.47
C ASN A 145 14.47 10.52 5.02
N GLU A 146 13.39 9.76 5.07
CA GLU A 146 13.43 8.34 5.35
C GLU A 146 14.01 7.64 4.12
N PHE A 147 15.11 6.94 4.30
CA PHE A 147 15.71 6.08 3.29
C PHE A 147 14.62 5.25 2.63
N SER A 148 14.40 5.45 1.32
CA SER A 148 13.42 4.68 0.57
C SER A 148 13.91 3.24 0.50
N LEU A 149 13.33 2.38 1.33
CA LEU A 149 13.64 0.95 1.41
C LEU A 149 12.97 0.17 0.28
N HIS A 150 12.05 0.81 -0.44
CA HIS A 150 11.32 0.25 -1.57
C HIS A 150 11.06 1.35 -2.62
N PRO A 151 11.17 1.04 -3.94
CA PRO A 151 11.02 2.04 -5.03
C PRO A 151 9.68 2.79 -5.02
N THR A 152 8.62 2.12 -4.57
CA THR A 152 7.24 2.63 -4.54
C THR A 152 6.72 2.86 -3.13
N GLN A 153 7.60 2.98 -2.13
CA GLN A 153 7.20 3.15 -0.74
C GLN A 153 6.32 4.39 -0.54
N LYS A 154 5.15 4.17 0.05
CA LYS A 154 4.24 5.26 0.45
C LYS A 154 4.76 5.97 1.71
N PRO A 155 4.54 7.29 1.85
CA PRO A 155 4.92 8.01 3.06
C PRO A 155 4.23 7.46 4.31
N LEU A 156 4.99 7.24 5.37
CA LEU A 156 4.45 6.77 6.66
C LEU A 156 3.39 7.72 7.21
N THR A 157 3.59 9.02 7.07
CA THR A 157 2.65 10.06 7.51
C THR A 157 1.29 9.95 6.80
N LEU A 158 1.28 9.66 5.50
CA LEU A 158 0.05 9.41 4.75
C LEU A 158 -0.69 8.18 5.27
N LEU A 159 0.03 7.05 5.45
CA LEU A 159 -0.59 5.81 5.91
C LEU A 159 -1.09 5.93 7.36
N ARG A 160 -0.34 6.60 8.24
CA ARG A 160 -0.81 6.91 9.60
C ARG A 160 -2.09 7.75 9.59
N TYR A 161 -2.15 8.77 8.73
CA TYR A 161 -3.36 9.58 8.56
C TYR A 161 -4.54 8.72 8.10
N LEU A 162 -4.37 7.88 7.07
CA LEU A 162 -5.45 7.02 6.55
C LEU A 162 -5.96 6.03 7.60
N VAL A 163 -5.05 5.40 8.35
CA VAL A 163 -5.42 4.48 9.44
C VAL A 163 -6.12 5.25 10.57
N ALA A 164 -5.61 6.43 10.97
CA ALA A 164 -6.19 7.24 12.04
C ALA A 164 -7.61 7.74 11.72
N LYS A 165 -7.95 7.87 10.44
CA LYS A 165 -9.32 8.22 9.99
C LYS A 165 -10.34 7.10 10.17
N THR A 166 -9.92 5.92 10.60
CA THR A 166 -10.80 4.75 10.81
C THR A 166 -10.82 4.33 12.27
N THR A 167 -11.86 3.58 12.66
CA THR A 167 -11.94 2.92 13.97
C THR A 167 -11.33 1.51 13.97
N ALA A 168 -10.76 1.08 12.85
CA ALA A 168 -10.21 -0.26 12.67
C ALA A 168 -9.18 -0.61 13.73
N GLN A 169 -9.28 -1.79 14.33
CA GLN A 169 -8.31 -2.32 15.29
C GLN A 169 -7.32 -3.29 14.64
N THR A 170 -7.76 -3.99 13.58
CA THR A 170 -6.95 -4.93 12.82
C THR A 170 -6.87 -4.49 11.37
N VAL A 171 -5.65 -4.19 10.91
CA VAL A 171 -5.36 -3.75 9.53
C VAL A 171 -4.67 -4.87 8.77
N LEU A 172 -5.16 -5.18 7.57
CA LEU A 172 -4.56 -6.14 6.64
C LEU A 172 -3.93 -5.40 5.46
N ASP A 173 -2.69 -5.75 5.14
CA ASP A 173 -2.04 -5.37 3.88
C ASP A 173 -1.52 -6.61 3.15
N PRO A 174 -2.23 -7.10 2.14
CA PRO A 174 -1.86 -8.30 1.38
C PRO A 174 -0.66 -8.11 0.44
N PHE A 175 -0.17 -6.87 0.29
CA PHE A 175 0.95 -6.49 -0.57
C PHE A 175 1.87 -5.50 0.17
N MET A 176 2.30 -5.90 1.38
CA MET A 176 2.87 -4.98 2.35
C MET A 176 4.22 -4.35 1.94
N GLY A 177 4.95 -4.95 0.98
CA GLY A 177 6.30 -4.51 0.62
C GLY A 177 7.21 -4.38 1.85
N SER A 178 7.80 -3.21 2.04
CA SER A 178 8.66 -2.91 3.20
C SER A 178 7.90 -2.64 4.51
N GLY A 179 6.58 -2.91 4.58
CA GLY A 179 5.78 -2.87 5.80
C GLY A 179 5.38 -1.48 6.29
N THR A 180 5.24 -0.48 5.41
CA THR A 180 4.89 0.88 5.86
C THR A 180 3.48 0.95 6.44
N THR A 181 2.52 0.21 5.88
CA THR A 181 1.16 0.07 6.42
C THR A 181 1.17 -0.53 7.81
N LEU A 182 1.95 -1.60 8.01
CA LEU A 182 2.08 -2.28 9.29
C LEU A 182 2.68 -1.35 10.34
N ARG A 183 3.71 -0.60 9.96
CA ARG A 183 4.33 0.39 10.85
C ARG A 183 3.35 1.48 11.23
N ALA A 184 2.56 1.98 10.27
CA ALA A 184 1.54 2.98 10.54
C ALA A 184 0.48 2.49 11.54
N ALA A 185 0.02 1.24 11.40
CA ALA A 185 -0.94 0.63 12.31
C ALA A 185 -0.32 0.44 13.72
N LYS A 186 0.89 -0.10 13.80
CA LYS A 186 1.62 -0.31 15.06
C LYS A 186 1.85 1.00 15.81
N ASP A 187 2.25 2.08 15.12
CA ASP A 187 2.44 3.41 15.72
C ASP A 187 1.15 3.99 16.33
N LEU A 188 0.00 3.54 15.86
CA LEU A 188 -1.33 3.92 16.37
C LEU A 188 -1.90 2.91 17.37
N GLY A 189 -1.10 1.97 17.87
CA GLY A 189 -1.51 0.96 18.82
C GLY A 189 -2.48 -0.07 18.27
N ARG A 190 -2.48 -0.30 16.94
CA ARG A 190 -3.39 -1.24 16.26
C ARG A 190 -2.66 -2.50 15.83
N LYS A 191 -3.41 -3.58 15.67
CA LYS A 191 -2.89 -4.83 15.11
C LYS A 191 -2.76 -4.72 13.60
N ALA A 192 -1.75 -5.39 13.03
CA ALA A 192 -1.56 -5.46 11.61
C ALA A 192 -1.13 -6.84 11.14
N ILE A 193 -1.64 -7.23 9.98
CA ILE A 193 -1.26 -8.45 9.28
C ILE A 193 -0.73 -8.03 7.90
N GLY A 194 0.48 -8.47 7.57
CA GLY A 194 1.07 -8.23 6.26
C GLY A 194 1.44 -9.51 5.55
N ILE A 195 1.30 -9.50 4.23
CA ILE A 195 1.73 -10.59 3.36
C ILE A 195 2.65 -10.01 2.30
N GLU A 196 3.74 -10.71 2.02
CA GLU A 196 4.70 -10.30 1.00
C GLU A 196 5.33 -11.54 0.35
N ILE A 197 5.41 -11.52 -0.96
CA ILE A 197 5.92 -12.65 -1.74
C ILE A 197 7.45 -12.68 -1.81
N GLU A 198 8.09 -11.51 -1.67
CA GLU A 198 9.54 -11.39 -1.70
C GLU A 198 10.13 -11.41 -0.29
N GLU A 199 10.88 -12.45 0.05
CA GLU A 199 11.46 -12.63 1.38
C GLU A 199 12.32 -11.45 1.84
N ARG A 200 13.06 -10.81 0.93
CA ARG A 200 13.87 -9.62 1.25
C ARG A 200 13.05 -8.47 1.84
N TYR A 201 11.80 -8.29 1.39
CA TYR A 201 10.91 -7.26 1.94
C TYR A 201 10.29 -7.71 3.26
N CYS A 202 10.04 -9.01 3.44
CA CYS A 202 9.65 -9.56 4.75
C CYS A 202 10.74 -9.29 5.80
N GLU A 203 12.02 -9.48 5.45
CA GLU A 203 13.14 -9.20 6.35
C GLU A 203 13.23 -7.71 6.71
N ILE A 204 13.09 -6.81 5.72
CA ILE A 204 13.08 -5.36 5.93
C ILE A 204 11.92 -4.97 6.85
N ALA A 205 10.71 -5.48 6.56
CA ALA A 205 9.53 -5.21 7.37
C ALA A 205 9.69 -5.72 8.80
N ALA A 206 10.19 -6.94 9.01
CA ALA A 206 10.43 -7.51 10.33
C ALA A 206 11.42 -6.66 11.15
N LYS A 207 12.54 -6.25 10.55
CA LYS A 207 13.50 -5.34 11.20
C LYS A 207 12.87 -4.00 11.61
N ARG A 208 12.00 -3.46 10.74
CA ARG A 208 11.27 -2.22 10.99
C ARG A 208 10.24 -2.38 12.12
N MET A 209 9.58 -3.54 12.22
CA MET A 209 8.64 -3.82 13.30
C MET A 209 9.32 -4.08 14.64
N ALA A 210 10.54 -4.64 14.64
CA ALA A 210 11.34 -4.84 15.84
C ALA A 210 11.80 -3.51 16.49
N GLN A 211 11.81 -2.41 15.73
CA GLN A 211 12.11 -1.10 16.31
C GLN A 211 10.94 -0.63 17.17
N GLY A 212 11.23 -0.17 18.39
CA GLY A 212 10.23 0.37 19.31
C GLY A 212 9.42 1.52 18.70
N VAL A 213 8.22 1.73 19.23
CA VAL A 213 7.42 2.92 18.92
C VAL A 213 8.06 4.08 19.65
N LEU A 214 8.57 5.09 18.92
CA LEU A 214 8.96 6.36 19.52
C LEU A 214 7.66 7.08 19.90
N LEU A 215 7.38 7.13 21.19
CA LEU A 215 6.27 7.90 21.78
C LEU A 215 6.58 9.40 21.71
#